data_05708c272871686bab83476a6b2bd538
#
_entry.id   05708c272871686bab83476a6b2bd538
#
_cell.length_a   1.000
_cell.length_b   1.000
_cell.length_c   1.000
_cell.angle_alpha   90.00
_cell.angle_beta   90.00
_cell.angle_gamma   90.00
#
_symmetry.space_group_name_H-M   'P 1'
#
loop_
_entity.id
_entity.type
_entity.pdbx_description
1 polymer ?
#
loop_
_entity_poly.entity_id
_entity_poly.type
_entity_poly.pdbx_seq_one_letter_code
_entity_poly.pdbx_strand_id
1 'polypeptide(L)'
;MLRIVTISLIFLLFLNSRSVYSQNNELLQNDYSIAAEDAAWCWFSDPRAVYYKGNKEAIYYGFINSNGDVIVKSLNLGTGETIAHTLHELLQIDDHNVPTFLFLPDGRILTFYNHHNGDIFMRRSKKAEDITEWEQEVIILKEDSINRYCYTNPIMLSEENNRIYLFGRNIVRNNKGIYPDTRIYCIYSDDYGETWSTEVNLLYNDGRNNPQYVKYTSDNKSRIDFLFTNGHPKLGSDISVHHIYYQEGYFRQTNGEKIGTLENLPISIKKTDKIYDANKTGVRAWIWDIALDKNNNPVVTYARYPDEQNHEYYYAKWDGNKWIDKKIINSGSYITIIKPSKKIKEVHYSGGIVLDHNNPNNVYLSRTINNKFEIVKCEVSHDGNLRMYNITSNSQLDNIRPYIVDGNPAETLVLLWMSGNYYHYTDYNTNLKILIK
;
A
#
# COMPACT_ATOMS: atom_id res chain seq x y z
N MET A 1 -45.21 41.73 51.34
CA MET A 1 -44.13 41.90 50.34
C MET A 1 -43.77 40.53 49.86
N LEU A 2 -44.29 40.13 48.70
CA LEU A 2 -43.99 38.85 48.04
C LEU A 2 -42.86 39.05 47.06
N ARG A 3 -41.72 38.35 47.20
CA ARG A 3 -40.65 38.35 46.24
C ARG A 3 -40.88 37.21 45.26
N ILE A 4 -41.09 37.56 43.98
CA ILE A 4 -41.18 36.64 42.87
C ILE A 4 -39.74 36.32 42.44
N VAL A 5 -39.34 35.04 42.49
CA VAL A 5 -38.09 34.53 41.96
C VAL A 5 -38.37 34.01 40.56
N THR A 6 -37.84 34.67 39.57
CA THR A 6 -37.91 34.25 38.15
C THR A 6 -36.78 33.27 37.87
N ILE A 7 -37.10 32.00 37.62
CA ILE A 7 -36.15 30.99 37.20
C ILE A 7 -36.10 31.02 35.66
N SER A 8 -34.95 31.49 35.12
CA SER A 8 -34.68 31.42 33.70
C SER A 8 -34.15 30.01 33.34
N LEU A 9 -34.96 29.25 32.62
CA LEU A 9 -34.55 27.96 32.03
C LEU A 9 -33.76 28.25 30.76
N ILE A 10 -32.45 28.00 30.80
CA ILE A 10 -31.60 28.02 29.59
C ILE A 10 -31.72 26.63 28.92
N PHE A 11 -32.40 26.55 27.78
CA PHE A 11 -32.41 25.39 26.90
C PHE A 11 -31.12 25.39 26.10
N LEU A 12 -30.19 24.53 26.47
CA LEU A 12 -29.05 24.18 25.61
C LEU A 12 -29.53 23.25 24.49
N LEU A 13 -29.67 23.79 23.29
CA LEU A 13 -29.87 23.02 22.08
C LEU A 13 -28.53 22.34 21.69
N PHE A 14 -28.40 21.06 22.02
CA PHE A 14 -27.38 20.21 21.41
C PHE A 14 -27.76 19.98 19.96
N LEU A 15 -27.13 20.71 19.02
CA LEU A 15 -27.13 20.42 17.62
C LEU A 15 -26.26 19.15 17.39
N ASN A 16 -26.91 17.98 17.42
CA ASN A 16 -26.34 16.76 16.90
C ASN A 16 -26.20 16.94 15.39
N SER A 17 -25.00 17.27 14.91
CA SER A 17 -24.64 17.17 13.50
C SER A 17 -24.62 15.70 13.08
N ARG A 18 -25.78 15.15 12.72
CA ARG A 18 -25.85 13.90 11.98
C ARG A 18 -25.23 14.18 10.60
N SER A 19 -24.06 13.58 10.33
CA SER A 19 -23.55 13.51 8.97
C SER A 19 -24.59 12.76 8.13
N VAL A 20 -25.20 13.49 7.21
CA VAL A 20 -26.16 12.93 6.25
C VAL A 20 -25.34 12.10 5.24
N TYR A 21 -25.33 10.78 5.40
CA TYR A 21 -24.86 9.87 4.39
C TYR A 21 -25.90 9.84 3.26
N SER A 22 -25.65 10.55 2.18
CA SER A 22 -26.42 10.33 0.95
C SER A 22 -25.91 9.03 0.31
N GLN A 23 -26.60 7.93 0.56
CA GLN A 23 -26.43 6.69 -0.19
C GLN A 23 -27.19 6.84 -1.51
N ASN A 24 -26.59 7.48 -2.49
CA ASN A 24 -27.00 7.28 -3.86
C ASN A 24 -26.44 5.93 -4.31
N ASN A 25 -27.30 4.91 -4.35
CA ASN A 25 -27.02 3.59 -4.94
C ASN A 25 -27.04 3.71 -6.48
N GLU A 26 -26.32 4.64 -7.04
CA GLU A 26 -26.04 4.62 -8.47
C GLU A 26 -25.05 3.48 -8.74
N LEU A 27 -25.57 2.37 -9.25
CA LEU A 27 -24.80 1.31 -9.86
C LEU A 27 -24.11 1.92 -11.08
N LEU A 28 -22.82 2.17 -10.96
CA LEU A 28 -22.02 2.32 -12.17
C LEU A 28 -22.05 0.94 -12.83
N GLN A 29 -22.71 0.83 -13.99
CA GLN A 29 -22.65 -0.40 -14.78
C GLN A 29 -21.21 -0.60 -15.21
N ASN A 30 -20.49 -1.47 -14.50
CA ASN A 30 -19.05 -1.63 -14.62
C ASN A 30 -18.78 -2.94 -15.33
N ASP A 31 -18.30 -2.87 -16.56
CA ASP A 31 -17.77 -4.00 -17.29
C ASP A 31 -16.34 -4.27 -16.82
N TYR A 32 -16.18 -4.97 -15.71
CA TYR A 32 -14.87 -5.48 -15.27
C TYR A 32 -14.69 -6.93 -15.76
N SER A 33 -13.45 -7.28 -16.03
CA SER A 33 -13.09 -8.62 -16.53
C SER A 33 -12.08 -9.31 -15.60
N ILE A 34 -11.76 -10.58 -15.91
CA ILE A 34 -10.68 -11.30 -15.25
C ILE A 34 -9.35 -10.87 -15.90
N ALA A 35 -8.47 -10.26 -15.11
CA ALA A 35 -7.12 -9.94 -15.52
C ALA A 35 -6.19 -11.16 -15.42
N ALA A 36 -6.31 -11.93 -14.34
CA ALA A 36 -5.58 -13.18 -14.14
C ALA A 36 -6.41 -14.15 -13.29
N GLU A 37 -6.41 -15.42 -13.67
CA GLU A 37 -6.90 -16.50 -12.85
C GLU A 37 -5.80 -16.96 -11.88
N ASP A 38 -6.18 -17.60 -10.75
CA ASP A 38 -5.26 -18.14 -9.74
C ASP A 38 -4.16 -17.15 -9.37
N ALA A 39 -4.54 -16.02 -8.76
CA ALA A 39 -3.64 -14.89 -8.56
C ALA A 39 -3.89 -14.19 -7.22
N ALA A 40 -2.82 -13.91 -6.51
CA ALA A 40 -2.85 -13.16 -5.25
C ALA A 40 -1.69 -12.17 -5.13
N TRP A 41 -1.86 -11.17 -4.28
CA TRP A 41 -0.82 -10.22 -3.91
C TRP A 41 -0.98 -9.65 -2.50
N CYS A 42 0.15 -9.27 -1.90
CA CYS A 42 0.23 -8.41 -0.72
C CYS A 42 0.17 -6.94 -1.14
N TRP A 43 -0.06 -6.03 -0.17
CA TRP A 43 -0.14 -4.58 -0.44
C TRP A 43 1.10 -3.78 0.01
N PHE A 44 2.19 -4.45 0.41
CA PHE A 44 3.43 -3.80 0.85
C PHE A 44 4.57 -3.82 -0.16
N SER A 45 4.35 -4.35 -1.36
CA SER A 45 5.29 -4.31 -2.48
C SER A 45 4.65 -3.54 -3.63
N ASP A 46 5.22 -2.40 -3.99
CA ASP A 46 4.72 -1.49 -5.05
C ASP A 46 5.86 -0.90 -5.87
N PRO A 47 5.54 -0.56 -7.16
CA PRO A 47 4.28 -0.77 -7.86
C PRO A 47 4.15 -2.22 -8.35
N ARG A 48 3.07 -2.90 -7.98
CA ARG A 48 2.74 -4.27 -8.45
C ARG A 48 1.94 -4.27 -9.76
N ALA A 49 1.50 -3.11 -10.21
CA ALA A 49 1.00 -2.87 -11.55
C ALA A 49 1.35 -1.45 -11.99
N VAL A 50 1.71 -1.29 -13.26
CA VAL A 50 2.14 -0.02 -13.86
C VAL A 50 1.51 0.13 -15.23
N TYR A 51 0.98 1.33 -15.50
CA TYR A 51 0.69 1.77 -16.87
C TYR A 51 1.97 2.33 -17.47
N TYR A 52 2.30 1.92 -18.69
CA TYR A 52 3.44 2.45 -19.42
C TYR A 52 3.06 2.75 -20.87
N LYS A 53 3.46 3.93 -21.34
CA LYS A 53 3.26 4.38 -22.72
C LYS A 53 4.61 4.70 -23.36
N GLY A 54 5.09 3.75 -24.14
CA GLY A 54 6.27 3.88 -24.97
C GLY A 54 5.90 3.67 -26.45
N ASN A 55 6.42 2.62 -27.08
CA ASN A 55 6.02 2.20 -28.43
C ASN A 55 4.60 1.63 -28.46
N LYS A 56 4.16 1.06 -27.34
CA LYS A 56 2.78 0.60 -27.11
C LYS A 56 2.24 1.17 -25.81
N GLU A 57 0.93 1.19 -25.67
CA GLU A 57 0.23 1.60 -24.47
C GLU A 57 -0.27 0.34 -23.75
N ALA A 58 0.30 0.05 -22.59
CA ALA A 58 0.02 -1.21 -21.92
C ALA A 58 0.02 -1.09 -20.38
N ILE A 59 -0.68 -2.01 -19.73
CA ILE A 59 -0.64 -2.24 -18.30
C ILE A 59 0.20 -3.47 -18.04
N TYR A 60 1.18 -3.35 -17.14
CA TYR A 60 2.02 -4.45 -16.67
C TYR A 60 1.67 -4.73 -15.22
N TYR A 61 1.45 -5.97 -14.85
CA TYR A 61 1.09 -6.35 -13.48
C TYR A 61 1.64 -7.71 -13.10
N GLY A 62 1.85 -7.91 -11.81
CA GLY A 62 2.42 -9.12 -11.25
C GLY A 62 1.58 -9.74 -10.16
N PHE A 63 1.72 -11.05 -9.97
CA PHE A 63 1.02 -11.82 -8.96
C PHE A 63 1.74 -13.13 -8.64
N ILE A 64 1.29 -13.79 -7.58
CA ILE A 64 1.70 -15.14 -7.21
C ILE A 64 0.51 -16.07 -7.40
N ASN A 65 0.72 -17.22 -8.03
CA ASN A 65 -0.31 -18.25 -8.16
C ASN A 65 -0.29 -19.24 -6.97
N SER A 66 -1.22 -20.17 -6.96
CA SER A 66 -1.36 -21.19 -5.90
C SER A 66 -0.22 -22.21 -5.86
N ASN A 67 0.63 -22.28 -6.90
CA ASN A 67 1.86 -23.09 -6.93
C ASN A 67 3.06 -22.35 -6.34
N GLY A 68 2.95 -21.03 -6.13
CA GLY A 68 4.07 -20.19 -5.70
C GLY A 68 4.93 -19.68 -6.86
N ASP A 69 4.42 -19.71 -8.09
CA ASP A 69 5.10 -19.11 -9.24
C ASP A 69 4.96 -17.60 -9.20
N VAL A 70 6.05 -16.90 -9.49
CA VAL A 70 6.10 -15.44 -9.67
C VAL A 70 5.78 -15.12 -11.12
N ILE A 71 4.64 -14.51 -11.36
CA ILE A 71 4.13 -14.27 -12.73
C ILE A 71 4.01 -12.77 -12.99
N VAL A 72 4.44 -12.36 -14.20
CA VAL A 72 4.18 -11.03 -14.74
C VAL A 72 3.26 -11.15 -15.96
N LYS A 73 2.41 -10.17 -16.15
CA LYS A 73 1.47 -10.11 -17.26
C LYS A 73 1.42 -8.70 -17.84
N SER A 74 1.21 -8.59 -19.15
CA SER A 74 0.94 -7.32 -19.81
C SER A 74 -0.39 -7.37 -20.55
N LEU A 75 -1.10 -6.24 -20.56
CA LEU A 75 -2.30 -6.01 -21.35
C LEU A 75 -2.07 -4.80 -22.25
N ASN A 76 -2.02 -5.01 -23.56
CA ASN A 76 -1.95 -3.95 -24.56
C ASN A 76 -3.33 -3.30 -24.70
N LEU A 77 -3.44 -2.02 -24.38
CA LEU A 77 -4.72 -1.29 -24.39
C LEU A 77 -5.24 -1.00 -25.81
N GLY A 78 -4.34 -0.93 -26.80
CA GLY A 78 -4.73 -0.69 -28.20
C GLY A 78 -5.29 -1.93 -28.88
N THR A 79 -4.78 -3.13 -28.57
CA THR A 79 -5.16 -4.40 -29.23
C THR A 79 -6.00 -5.31 -28.34
N GLY A 80 -5.95 -5.12 -27.01
CA GLY A 80 -6.55 -6.06 -26.04
C GLY A 80 -5.73 -7.34 -25.84
N GLU A 81 -4.57 -7.46 -26.48
CA GLU A 81 -3.69 -8.63 -26.36
C GLU A 81 -3.09 -8.72 -24.95
N THR A 82 -3.06 -9.93 -24.41
CA THR A 82 -2.42 -10.22 -23.13
C THR A 82 -1.26 -11.20 -23.31
N ILE A 83 -0.14 -10.93 -22.65
CA ILE A 83 1.05 -11.80 -22.60
C ILE A 83 1.32 -12.10 -21.13
N ALA A 84 1.71 -13.33 -20.81
CA ALA A 84 2.15 -13.71 -19.48
C ALA A 84 3.51 -14.39 -19.54
N HIS A 85 4.31 -14.21 -18.47
CA HIS A 85 5.61 -14.86 -18.32
C HIS A 85 5.84 -15.22 -16.85
N THR A 86 6.34 -16.44 -16.60
CA THR A 86 6.76 -16.87 -15.27
C THR A 86 8.21 -16.46 -15.04
N LEU A 87 8.43 -15.54 -14.10
CA LEU A 87 9.77 -15.08 -13.73
C LEU A 87 10.52 -16.14 -12.90
N HIS A 88 9.82 -16.82 -11.99
CA HIS A 88 10.38 -17.84 -11.12
C HIS A 88 9.31 -18.91 -10.85
N GLU A 89 9.62 -20.16 -11.15
CA GLU A 89 8.72 -21.28 -10.89
C GLU A 89 8.87 -21.77 -9.44
N LEU A 90 7.76 -22.06 -8.78
CA LEU A 90 7.71 -22.69 -7.43
C LEU A 90 8.58 -21.99 -6.38
N LEU A 91 8.65 -20.64 -6.43
CA LEU A 91 9.43 -19.88 -5.45
C LEU A 91 8.94 -20.13 -4.02
N GLN A 92 7.69 -19.80 -3.76
CA GLN A 92 7.04 -20.00 -2.46
C GLN A 92 5.54 -19.64 -2.57
N ILE A 93 4.67 -20.48 -2.01
CA ILE A 93 3.24 -20.15 -1.90
C ILE A 93 3.06 -19.09 -0.81
N ASP A 94 3.20 -17.82 -1.22
CA ASP A 94 3.04 -16.67 -0.32
C ASP A 94 2.78 -15.39 -1.12
N ASP A 95 1.72 -14.65 -0.80
CA ASP A 95 1.33 -13.43 -1.51
C ASP A 95 2.31 -12.24 -1.32
N HIS A 96 3.25 -12.35 -0.35
CA HIS A 96 4.30 -11.36 -0.14
C HIS A 96 5.39 -11.38 -1.22
N ASN A 97 5.41 -12.40 -2.06
CA ASN A 97 6.43 -12.57 -3.08
C ASN A 97 6.07 -11.86 -4.40
N VAL A 98 4.98 -11.12 -4.43
CA VAL A 98 4.48 -10.40 -5.60
C VAL A 98 5.58 -9.55 -6.24
N PRO A 99 5.79 -9.64 -7.59
CA PRO A 99 6.79 -8.84 -8.27
C PRO A 99 6.36 -7.38 -8.41
N THR A 100 7.36 -6.48 -8.36
CA THR A 100 7.21 -5.04 -8.58
C THR A 100 7.99 -4.61 -9.83
N PHE A 101 7.61 -3.48 -10.41
CA PHE A 101 8.09 -3.03 -11.70
C PHE A 101 8.80 -1.68 -11.61
N LEU A 102 9.86 -1.54 -12.39
CA LEU A 102 10.49 -0.25 -12.66
C LEU A 102 10.87 -0.20 -14.14
N PHE A 103 10.40 0.82 -14.87
CA PHE A 103 10.80 1.06 -16.25
C PHE A 103 12.07 1.92 -16.29
N LEU A 104 13.08 1.44 -17.02
CA LEU A 104 14.30 2.16 -17.29
C LEU A 104 14.10 3.21 -18.41
N PRO A 105 14.98 4.21 -18.54
CA PRO A 105 14.87 5.22 -19.61
C PRO A 105 14.91 4.66 -21.03
N ASP A 106 15.49 3.49 -21.23
CA ASP A 106 15.51 2.77 -22.52
C ASP A 106 14.27 1.89 -22.75
N GLY A 107 13.30 1.92 -21.82
CA GLY A 107 12.06 1.15 -21.87
C GLY A 107 12.19 -0.31 -21.41
N ARG A 108 13.39 -0.78 -21.05
CA ARG A 108 13.53 -2.10 -20.41
C ARG A 108 12.91 -2.09 -19.02
N ILE A 109 12.50 -3.26 -18.56
CA ILE A 109 11.78 -3.43 -17.31
C ILE A 109 12.68 -4.12 -16.30
N LEU A 110 12.87 -3.53 -15.12
CA LEU A 110 13.35 -4.22 -13.94
C LEU A 110 12.15 -4.76 -13.17
N THR A 111 12.23 -6.01 -12.74
CA THR A 111 11.29 -6.60 -11.79
C THR A 111 12.03 -7.05 -10.56
N PHE A 112 11.41 -6.82 -9.40
CA PHE A 112 11.94 -7.23 -8.11
C PHE A 112 10.91 -8.08 -7.40
N TYR A 113 11.33 -9.17 -6.79
CA TYR A 113 10.49 -10.07 -6.00
C TYR A 113 11.33 -10.75 -4.91
N ASN A 114 10.69 -11.46 -4.01
CA ASN A 114 11.36 -11.94 -2.81
C ASN A 114 10.75 -13.24 -2.28
N HIS A 115 11.50 -13.97 -1.47
CA HIS A 115 10.89 -14.85 -0.49
C HIS A 115 10.26 -14.05 0.66
N HIS A 116 9.20 -14.56 1.25
CA HIS A 116 8.74 -14.00 2.52
C HIS A 116 9.76 -14.34 3.63
N ASN A 117 10.61 -13.37 3.98
CA ASN A 117 11.75 -13.49 4.87
C ASN A 117 12.90 -14.37 4.33
N GLY A 118 13.39 -14.03 3.15
CA GLY A 118 14.51 -14.69 2.48
C GLY A 118 15.28 -13.77 1.54
N ASP A 119 15.59 -14.24 0.33
CA ASP A 119 16.34 -13.48 -0.67
C ASP A 119 15.47 -12.44 -1.38
N ILE A 120 16.12 -11.37 -1.90
CA ILE A 120 15.55 -10.43 -2.87
C ILE A 120 16.15 -10.71 -4.23
N PHE A 121 15.30 -10.94 -5.20
CA PHE A 121 15.64 -11.22 -6.59
C PHE A 121 15.37 -10.04 -7.49
N MET A 122 16.11 -9.94 -8.57
CA MET A 122 15.90 -9.00 -9.65
C MET A 122 16.03 -9.71 -11.00
N ARG A 123 15.20 -9.33 -11.96
CA ARG A 123 15.36 -9.64 -13.39
C ARG A 123 15.17 -8.39 -14.24
N ARG A 124 15.90 -8.34 -15.36
CA ARG A 124 15.76 -7.28 -16.37
C ARG A 124 15.21 -7.88 -17.66
N SER A 125 14.23 -7.21 -18.29
CA SER A 125 13.79 -7.62 -19.62
C SER A 125 14.90 -7.40 -20.65
N LYS A 126 15.03 -8.32 -21.63
CA LYS A 126 16.06 -8.19 -22.68
C LYS A 126 15.77 -7.05 -23.66
N LYS A 127 14.49 -6.74 -23.86
CA LYS A 127 14.03 -5.69 -24.79
C LYS A 127 13.10 -4.72 -24.07
N ALA A 128 13.02 -3.50 -24.60
CA ALA A 128 12.09 -2.49 -24.15
C ALA A 128 10.63 -2.98 -24.25
N GLU A 129 9.84 -2.74 -23.19
CA GLU A 129 8.41 -3.03 -23.14
C GLU A 129 8.01 -4.51 -23.37
N ASP A 130 8.98 -5.43 -23.29
CA ASP A 130 8.79 -6.85 -23.60
C ASP A 130 9.00 -7.72 -22.35
N ILE A 131 7.96 -8.46 -21.98
CA ILE A 131 8.00 -9.40 -20.84
C ILE A 131 8.20 -10.85 -21.28
N THR A 132 8.45 -11.12 -22.55
CA THR A 132 8.61 -12.50 -23.07
C THR A 132 10.01 -13.07 -22.84
N GLU A 133 11.02 -12.20 -22.80
CA GLU A 133 12.42 -12.59 -22.62
C GLU A 133 13.10 -11.77 -21.51
N TRP A 134 13.74 -12.46 -20.59
CA TRP A 134 14.43 -11.89 -19.45
C TRP A 134 15.91 -12.28 -19.42
N GLU A 135 16.72 -11.41 -18.84
CA GLU A 135 18.10 -11.74 -18.45
C GLU A 135 18.08 -12.74 -17.29
N GLN A 136 19.24 -13.29 -16.96
CA GLN A 136 19.37 -14.22 -15.84
C GLN A 136 18.95 -13.54 -14.54
N GLU A 137 18.27 -14.30 -13.67
CA GLU A 137 17.91 -13.86 -12.33
C GLU A 137 19.16 -13.56 -11.49
N VAL A 138 19.12 -12.46 -10.75
CA VAL A 138 20.17 -12.04 -9.82
C VAL A 138 19.61 -11.91 -8.41
N ILE A 139 20.32 -12.46 -7.43
CA ILE A 139 20.05 -12.21 -6.02
C ILE A 139 20.78 -10.93 -5.63
N ILE A 140 20.03 -9.86 -5.33
CA ILE A 140 20.61 -8.56 -4.97
C ILE A 140 20.76 -8.34 -3.46
N LEU A 141 19.93 -9.01 -2.66
CA LEU A 141 20.12 -9.15 -1.21
C LEU A 141 19.92 -10.62 -0.86
N LYS A 142 20.96 -11.24 -0.34
CA LYS A 142 20.96 -12.65 0.04
C LYS A 142 20.66 -12.81 1.51
N GLU A 143 19.74 -13.72 1.84
CA GLU A 143 19.53 -14.13 3.22
C GLU A 143 20.77 -14.82 3.80
N ASP A 144 20.95 -14.69 5.10
CA ASP A 144 21.98 -15.39 5.86
C ASP A 144 21.45 -15.84 7.23
N SER A 145 22.35 -16.20 8.14
CA SER A 145 21.96 -16.60 9.50
C SER A 145 21.31 -15.47 10.31
N ILE A 146 21.50 -14.21 9.90
CA ILE A 146 21.07 -13.02 10.60
C ILE A 146 19.94 -12.32 9.84
N ASN A 147 20.12 -12.06 8.54
CA ASN A 147 19.27 -11.21 7.73
C ASN A 147 18.21 -12.00 6.96
N ARG A 148 16.96 -11.48 6.97
CA ARG A 148 15.81 -12.06 6.29
C ARG A 148 15.00 -10.93 5.64
N TYR A 149 14.95 -10.89 4.33
CA TYR A 149 14.36 -9.80 3.57
C TYR A 149 12.93 -10.10 3.14
N CYS A 150 12.15 -9.04 2.99
CA CYS A 150 10.80 -9.10 2.48
C CYS A 150 10.39 -7.74 1.91
N TYR A 151 9.51 -7.75 0.94
CA TYR A 151 9.00 -6.62 0.19
C TYR A 151 10.04 -5.97 -0.72
N THR A 152 9.53 -5.46 -1.83
CA THR A 152 10.30 -4.72 -2.81
C THR A 152 9.53 -3.49 -3.24
N ASN A 153 10.17 -2.30 -3.16
CA ASN A 153 9.56 -1.04 -3.55
C ASN A 153 10.62 -0.21 -4.29
N PRO A 154 10.77 -0.40 -5.61
CA PRO A 154 11.71 0.34 -6.42
C PRO A 154 11.20 1.73 -6.75
N ILE A 155 12.07 2.74 -6.63
CA ILE A 155 11.78 4.14 -7.01
C ILE A 155 13.00 4.70 -7.70
N MET A 156 12.83 5.34 -8.85
CA MET A 156 13.90 6.03 -9.58
C MET A 156 13.70 7.54 -9.54
N LEU A 157 14.73 8.27 -9.15
CA LEU A 157 14.72 9.73 -9.09
C LEU A 157 15.51 10.32 -10.28
N SER A 158 14.80 10.93 -11.21
CA SER A 158 15.39 11.47 -12.44
C SER A 158 16.32 12.68 -12.19
N GLU A 159 16.08 13.47 -11.16
CA GLU A 159 16.93 14.60 -10.77
C GLU A 159 18.16 14.17 -9.94
N GLU A 160 18.25 12.89 -9.58
CA GLU A 160 19.44 12.26 -8.97
C GLU A 160 20.17 11.33 -9.97
N ASN A 161 20.29 11.73 -11.21
CA ASN A 161 20.92 10.96 -12.30
C ASN A 161 20.28 9.59 -12.53
N ASN A 162 18.98 9.47 -12.37
CA ASN A 162 18.20 8.24 -12.44
C ASN A 162 18.63 7.20 -11.39
N ARG A 163 19.09 7.64 -10.22
CA ARG A 163 19.36 6.72 -9.10
C ARG A 163 18.13 5.93 -8.77
N ILE A 164 18.29 4.61 -8.70
CA ILE A 164 17.25 3.67 -8.30
C ILE A 164 17.43 3.40 -6.80
N TYR A 165 16.38 3.65 -6.04
CA TYR A 165 16.27 3.22 -4.64
C TYR A 165 15.41 1.96 -4.57
N LEU A 166 15.79 1.01 -3.73
CA LEU A 166 14.97 -0.16 -3.40
C LEU A 166 14.79 -0.25 -1.89
N PHE A 167 13.53 -0.28 -1.48
CA PHE A 167 13.15 -0.35 -0.08
C PHE A 167 12.37 -1.63 0.23
N GLY A 168 12.49 -2.06 1.48
CA GLY A 168 11.71 -3.16 2.01
C GLY A 168 12.01 -3.40 3.48
N ARG A 169 11.82 -4.61 3.95
CA ARG A 169 12.00 -4.98 5.35
C ARG A 169 13.06 -6.04 5.51
N ASN A 170 13.98 -5.85 6.47
CA ASN A 170 14.92 -6.85 6.94
C ASN A 170 14.55 -7.25 8.37
N ILE A 171 14.20 -8.52 8.59
CA ILE A 171 14.01 -9.10 9.92
C ILE A 171 15.34 -9.67 10.38
N VAL A 172 15.96 -8.99 11.35
CA VAL A 172 17.27 -9.38 11.89
C VAL A 172 17.09 -10.38 13.01
N ARG A 173 17.70 -11.55 12.90
CA ARG A 173 17.71 -12.62 13.92
C ARG A 173 18.92 -12.47 14.84
N ASN A 174 18.75 -12.78 16.10
CA ASN A 174 19.88 -12.99 17.01
C ASN A 174 20.33 -14.46 17.00
N ASN A 175 21.45 -14.74 17.66
CA ASN A 175 22.03 -16.11 17.77
C ASN A 175 21.09 -17.13 18.44
N LYS A 176 19.95 -16.70 19.03
CA LYS A 176 18.93 -17.58 19.61
C LYS A 176 17.74 -17.77 18.66
N GLY A 177 17.81 -17.29 17.43
CA GLY A 177 16.72 -17.35 16.44
C GLY A 177 15.53 -16.44 16.78
N ILE A 178 15.66 -15.55 17.77
CA ILE A 178 14.66 -14.56 18.13
C ILE A 178 14.88 -13.35 17.22
N TYR A 179 13.82 -12.68 16.82
CA TYR A 179 13.85 -11.46 15.99
C TYR A 179 13.98 -10.23 16.90
N PRO A 180 15.19 -9.81 17.30
CA PRO A 180 15.36 -8.68 18.23
C PRO A 180 15.23 -7.34 17.54
N ASP A 181 15.33 -7.33 16.21
CA ASP A 181 15.33 -6.10 15.43
C ASP A 181 14.63 -6.32 14.09
N THR A 182 13.93 -5.30 13.63
CA THR A 182 13.35 -5.25 12.29
C THR A 182 13.67 -3.91 11.69
N ARG A 183 14.28 -3.93 10.51
CA ARG A 183 14.77 -2.76 9.83
C ARG A 183 14.02 -2.53 8.54
N ILE A 184 13.86 -1.29 8.17
CA ILE A 184 13.48 -0.91 6.82
C ILE A 184 14.78 -0.72 6.04
N TYR A 185 15.10 -1.67 5.17
CA TYR A 185 16.31 -1.57 4.38
C TYR A 185 16.12 -0.56 3.24
N CYS A 186 17.21 0.10 2.90
CA CYS A 186 17.40 0.89 1.70
C CYS A 186 18.72 0.49 1.05
N ILE A 187 18.67 0.14 -0.23
CA ILE A 187 19.83 0.05 -1.11
C ILE A 187 19.57 0.93 -2.33
N TYR A 188 20.62 1.36 -3.02
CA TYR A 188 20.49 2.14 -4.25
C TYR A 188 21.47 1.69 -5.31
N SER A 189 21.13 1.99 -6.57
CA SER A 189 21.94 1.74 -7.75
C SER A 189 22.06 3.02 -8.58
N ASP A 190 23.27 3.34 -9.05
CA ASP A 190 23.58 4.47 -9.93
C ASP A 190 23.86 4.03 -11.38
N ASP A 191 23.69 2.74 -11.68
CA ASP A 191 24.02 2.09 -12.95
C ASP A 191 22.89 1.19 -13.47
N TYR A 192 21.64 1.60 -13.19
CA TYR A 192 20.43 0.90 -13.64
C TYR A 192 20.33 -0.56 -13.15
N GLY A 193 20.83 -0.85 -11.96
CA GLY A 193 20.70 -2.15 -11.29
C GLY A 193 21.84 -3.13 -11.62
N GLU A 194 22.95 -2.68 -12.26
CA GLU A 194 24.13 -3.52 -12.44
C GLU A 194 24.85 -3.76 -11.11
N THR A 195 24.98 -2.70 -10.30
CA THR A 195 25.54 -2.80 -8.96
C THR A 195 24.65 -2.10 -7.93
N TRP A 196 24.73 -2.56 -6.69
CA TRP A 196 23.93 -2.04 -5.56
C TRP A 196 24.84 -1.60 -4.42
N SER A 197 24.44 -0.53 -3.74
CA SER A 197 25.08 -0.07 -2.52
C SER A 197 24.98 -1.11 -1.40
N THR A 198 25.77 -0.93 -0.35
CA THR A 198 25.55 -1.64 0.91
C THR A 198 24.19 -1.25 1.51
N GLU A 199 23.54 -2.21 2.18
CA GLU A 199 22.29 -1.98 2.90
C GLU A 199 22.48 -0.93 4.01
N VAL A 200 21.54 0.02 4.08
CA VAL A 200 21.38 0.92 5.22
C VAL A 200 19.98 0.77 5.82
N ASN A 201 19.87 0.93 7.14
CA ASN A 201 18.57 0.96 7.81
C ASN A 201 17.98 2.36 7.73
N LEU A 202 16.76 2.49 7.19
CA LEU A 202 16.09 3.78 7.03
C LEU A 202 15.56 4.34 8.36
N LEU A 203 14.94 3.49 9.18
CA LEU A 203 14.18 3.89 10.36
C LEU A 203 14.69 3.16 11.62
N TYR A 204 14.80 3.89 12.71
CA TYR A 204 15.07 3.34 14.04
C TYR A 204 13.84 3.47 14.94
N ASN A 205 13.35 2.35 15.43
CA ASN A 205 12.14 2.24 16.24
C ASN A 205 12.39 2.42 17.74
N ASP A 206 13.46 3.16 18.11
CA ASP A 206 13.84 3.50 19.49
C ASP A 206 13.90 2.30 20.46
N GLY A 207 14.45 1.18 19.98
CA GLY A 207 14.60 -0.06 20.75
C GLY A 207 13.33 -0.90 20.85
N ARG A 208 12.26 -0.51 20.19
CA ARG A 208 11.03 -1.28 20.14
C ARG A 208 11.19 -2.47 19.18
N ASN A 209 11.05 -3.68 19.71
CA ASN A 209 11.06 -4.91 18.93
C ASN A 209 9.66 -5.19 18.33
N ASN A 210 9.29 -4.42 17.31
CA ASN A 210 8.03 -4.59 16.58
C ASN A 210 8.27 -4.19 15.12
N PRO A 211 7.97 -5.07 14.14
CA PRO A 211 8.26 -4.81 12.73
C PRO A 211 7.50 -3.60 12.21
N GLN A 212 8.24 -2.59 11.74
CA GLN A 212 7.69 -1.45 11.04
C GLN A 212 7.18 -1.87 9.65
N TYR A 213 6.16 -1.19 9.17
CA TYR A 213 5.61 -1.36 7.83
C TYR A 213 5.58 -0.01 7.14
N VAL A 214 5.96 0.03 5.88
CA VAL A 214 6.10 1.28 5.11
C VAL A 214 5.38 1.17 3.78
N LYS A 215 4.71 2.25 3.39
CA LYS A 215 4.21 2.51 2.04
C LYS A 215 4.95 3.73 1.49
N TYR A 216 5.11 3.76 0.19
CA TYR A 216 5.92 4.75 -0.50
C TYR A 216 5.12 5.41 -1.60
N THR A 217 5.41 6.69 -1.88
CA THR A 217 5.05 7.37 -3.12
C THR A 217 6.17 8.32 -3.53
N SER A 218 6.23 8.68 -4.79
CA SER A 218 7.27 9.55 -5.33
C SER A 218 6.74 10.40 -6.48
N ASP A 219 7.35 11.56 -6.68
CA ASP A 219 7.18 12.34 -7.92
C ASP A 219 8.05 11.79 -9.07
N ASN A 220 8.86 10.75 -8.81
CA ASN A 220 9.84 10.16 -9.71
C ASN A 220 10.90 11.16 -10.22
N LYS A 221 11.07 12.29 -9.51
CA LYS A 221 12.04 13.34 -9.83
C LYS A 221 13.04 13.53 -8.73
N SER A 222 12.60 14.06 -7.58
CA SER A 222 13.48 14.44 -6.47
C SER A 222 12.94 14.08 -5.10
N ARG A 223 11.71 13.54 -5.01
CA ARG A 223 11.02 13.33 -3.74
C ARG A 223 10.49 11.90 -3.58
N ILE A 224 10.65 11.37 -2.37
CA ILE A 224 10.06 10.10 -1.91
C ILE A 224 9.37 10.35 -0.57
N ASP A 225 8.09 10.02 -0.47
CA ASP A 225 7.31 10.09 0.76
C ASP A 225 7.17 8.70 1.38
N PHE A 226 7.22 8.63 2.70
CA PHE A 226 7.17 7.42 3.50
C PHE A 226 6.03 7.51 4.50
N LEU A 227 5.01 6.67 4.32
CA LEU A 227 3.95 6.43 5.28
C LEU A 227 4.26 5.16 6.04
N PHE A 228 4.33 5.20 7.37
CA PHE A 228 4.71 4.00 8.12
C PHE A 228 4.07 3.90 9.49
N THR A 229 4.12 2.68 10.04
CA THR A 229 3.73 2.40 11.42
C THR A 229 4.93 2.07 12.29
N ASN A 230 4.81 2.33 13.59
CA ASN A 230 5.81 1.91 14.58
C ASN A 230 5.70 0.42 14.95
N GLY A 231 4.95 -0.38 14.19
CA GLY A 231 4.85 -1.83 14.39
C GLY A 231 3.68 -2.49 13.68
N HIS A 232 3.59 -3.80 13.83
CA HIS A 232 2.45 -4.60 13.39
C HIS A 232 1.28 -4.46 14.37
N PRO A 233 0.03 -4.24 13.95
CA PRO A 233 -1.10 -3.99 14.84
C PRO A 233 -1.44 -5.15 15.79
N LYS A 234 -1.03 -6.39 15.52
CA LYS A 234 -1.26 -7.50 16.46
C LYS A 234 -0.34 -7.47 17.68
N LEU A 235 0.74 -6.68 17.67
CA LEU A 235 1.76 -6.65 18.71
C LEU A 235 1.61 -5.50 19.72
N GLY A 236 0.59 -4.64 19.58
CA GLY A 236 0.34 -3.55 20.52
C GLY A 236 -0.89 -2.72 20.16
N SER A 237 -1.50 -2.08 21.16
CA SER A 237 -2.61 -1.13 20.95
C SER A 237 -2.13 0.28 20.60
N ASP A 238 -0.84 0.55 20.73
CA ASP A 238 -0.18 1.84 20.55
C ASP A 238 0.47 2.01 19.16
N ILE A 239 0.03 1.19 18.19
CA ILE A 239 0.50 1.26 16.81
C ILE A 239 -0.08 2.48 16.13
N SER A 240 0.78 3.47 15.91
CA SER A 240 0.51 4.80 15.35
C SER A 240 0.92 4.88 13.88
N VAL A 241 0.43 5.91 13.19
CA VAL A 241 0.75 6.20 11.78
C VAL A 241 1.62 7.44 11.70
N HIS A 242 2.71 7.34 10.95
CA HIS A 242 3.76 8.34 10.84
C HIS A 242 4.05 8.69 9.39
N HIS A 243 4.64 9.87 9.18
CA HIS A 243 5.10 10.34 7.88
C HIS A 243 6.43 11.07 7.97
N ILE A 244 7.28 10.89 6.96
CA ILE A 244 8.43 11.70 6.59
C ILE A 244 8.55 11.72 5.07
N TYR A 245 9.39 12.60 4.53
CA TYR A 245 9.78 12.50 3.13
C TYR A 245 11.29 12.78 2.94
N TYR A 246 11.83 12.21 1.87
CA TYR A 246 13.16 12.50 1.35
C TYR A 246 13.05 13.43 0.16
N GLN A 247 13.86 14.46 0.12
CA GLN A 247 13.97 15.36 -1.01
C GLN A 247 15.32 16.07 -1.00
N GLU A 248 15.97 16.12 -2.18
CA GLU A 248 17.24 16.86 -2.38
C GLU A 248 18.32 16.51 -1.34
N GLY A 249 18.51 15.22 -1.07
CA GLY A 249 19.52 14.72 -0.14
C GLY A 249 19.14 14.76 1.34
N TYR A 250 17.94 15.25 1.69
CA TYR A 250 17.51 15.40 3.09
C TYR A 250 16.22 14.63 3.39
N PHE A 251 16.20 13.94 4.51
CA PHE A 251 14.95 13.51 5.14
C PHE A 251 14.33 14.69 5.87
N ARG A 252 13.01 14.81 5.78
CA ARG A 252 12.26 15.94 6.34
C ARG A 252 10.98 15.45 7.03
N GLN A 253 10.53 16.21 8.01
CA GLN A 253 9.17 16.16 8.53
C GLN A 253 8.18 16.67 7.47
N THR A 254 6.89 16.40 7.63
CA THR A 254 5.84 16.86 6.71
C THR A 254 5.84 18.38 6.50
N ASN A 255 6.20 19.14 7.52
CA ASN A 255 6.31 20.61 7.49
C ASN A 255 7.58 21.14 6.78
N GLY A 256 8.46 20.25 6.29
CA GLY A 256 9.70 20.62 5.61
C GLY A 256 10.96 20.68 6.50
N GLU A 257 10.84 20.53 7.82
CA GLU A 257 11.99 20.55 8.73
C GLU A 257 12.94 19.37 8.41
N LYS A 258 14.23 19.69 8.23
CA LYS A 258 15.28 18.69 7.96
C LYS A 258 15.59 17.89 9.22
N ILE A 259 15.56 16.56 9.12
CA ILE A 259 15.79 15.63 10.25
C ILE A 259 16.97 14.69 10.05
N GLY A 260 17.54 14.62 8.85
CA GLY A 260 18.72 13.80 8.54
C GLY A 260 19.07 13.77 7.06
N THR A 261 20.12 13.02 6.73
CA THR A 261 20.59 12.71 5.36
C THR A 261 20.79 11.21 5.22
N LEU A 262 21.11 10.72 4.02
CA LEU A 262 21.47 9.31 3.83
C LEU A 262 22.65 8.87 4.69
N GLU A 263 23.60 9.78 4.97
CA GLU A 263 24.78 9.51 5.80
C GLU A 263 24.44 9.43 7.30
N ASN A 264 23.31 10.00 7.71
CA ASN A 264 22.87 10.04 9.11
C ASN A 264 21.76 9.02 9.43
N LEU A 265 21.55 8.04 8.57
CA LEU A 265 20.60 6.95 8.83
C LEU A 265 21.07 6.07 10.00
N PRO A 266 20.15 5.47 10.76
CA PRO A 266 18.70 5.51 10.62
C PRO A 266 18.04 6.75 11.25
N ILE A 267 16.90 7.17 10.71
CA ILE A 267 16.07 8.23 11.31
C ILE A 267 15.30 7.66 12.50
N SER A 268 15.44 8.29 13.68
CA SER A 268 14.65 7.93 14.86
C SER A 268 13.18 8.28 14.64
N ILE A 269 12.29 7.37 15.01
CA ILE A 269 10.84 7.57 14.92
C ILE A 269 10.36 8.76 15.77
N LYS A 270 11.10 9.17 16.81
CA LYS A 270 10.77 10.36 17.61
C LYS A 270 10.91 11.67 16.85
N LYS A 271 11.66 11.68 15.75
CA LYS A 271 11.83 12.85 14.87
C LYS A 271 10.79 12.93 13.77
N THR A 272 9.85 12.02 13.70
CA THR A 272 8.89 11.91 12.60
C THR A 272 7.53 12.46 12.98
N ASP A 273 6.76 12.93 12.00
CA ASP A 273 5.40 13.39 12.25
C ASP A 273 4.43 12.25 12.48
N LYS A 274 3.53 12.43 13.43
CA LYS A 274 2.41 11.53 13.62
C LYS A 274 1.16 12.06 12.89
N ILE A 275 0.66 11.27 11.98
CA ILE A 275 -0.66 11.47 11.37
C ILE A 275 -1.73 11.06 12.37
N TYR A 276 -1.52 9.92 13.00
CA TYR A 276 -2.41 9.36 14.02
C TYR A 276 -1.61 8.83 15.21
N ASP A 277 -2.01 9.25 16.40
CA ASP A 277 -1.38 8.83 17.66
C ASP A 277 -2.29 7.85 18.43
N ALA A 278 -1.98 6.56 18.31
CA ALA A 278 -2.74 5.49 18.98
C ALA A 278 -2.65 5.55 20.51
N ASN A 279 -1.61 6.18 21.08
CA ASN A 279 -1.50 6.37 22.53
C ASN A 279 -2.61 7.26 23.10
N LYS A 280 -3.18 8.15 22.27
CA LYS A 280 -4.28 9.02 22.70
C LYS A 280 -5.64 8.34 22.72
N THR A 281 -5.79 7.27 21.94
CA THR A 281 -7.08 6.62 21.70
C THR A 281 -7.15 5.18 22.21
N GLY A 282 -6.00 4.52 22.38
CA GLY A 282 -5.89 3.09 22.66
C GLY A 282 -6.24 2.19 21.47
N VAL A 283 -6.48 2.78 20.29
CA VAL A 283 -6.87 2.05 19.07
C VAL A 283 -5.70 1.96 18.10
N ARG A 284 -5.26 0.75 17.81
CA ARG A 284 -4.16 0.47 16.86
C ARG A 284 -4.56 0.76 15.41
N ALA A 285 -3.56 1.10 14.59
CA ALA A 285 -3.77 1.39 13.16
C ALA A 285 -2.82 0.60 12.26
N TRP A 286 -3.15 0.51 10.97
CA TRP A 286 -2.27 -0.01 9.92
C TRP A 286 -2.47 0.74 8.61
N ILE A 287 -1.38 0.94 7.89
CA ILE A 287 -1.33 1.76 6.68
C ILE A 287 -1.78 0.99 5.45
N TRP A 288 -2.30 1.75 4.47
CA TRP A 288 -2.75 1.20 3.20
C TRP A 288 -2.13 1.89 2.00
N ASP A 289 -2.20 3.21 1.89
CA ASP A 289 -1.73 3.93 0.72
C ASP A 289 -1.32 5.37 1.02
N ILE A 290 -0.46 5.93 0.16
CA ILE A 290 -0.03 7.32 0.19
C ILE A 290 0.10 7.86 -1.22
N ALA A 291 -0.40 9.07 -1.46
CA ALA A 291 -0.28 9.82 -2.71
C ALA A 291 0.07 11.28 -2.44
N LEU A 292 0.47 12.00 -3.46
CA LEU A 292 0.67 13.46 -3.43
C LEU A 292 -0.49 14.16 -4.14
N ASP A 293 -1.01 15.24 -3.55
CA ASP A 293 -1.96 16.09 -4.24
C ASP A 293 -1.24 17.02 -5.24
N LYS A 294 -2.00 17.78 -6.04
CA LYS A 294 -1.45 18.72 -7.02
C LYS A 294 -0.52 19.81 -6.46
N ASN A 295 -0.48 19.98 -5.14
CA ASN A 295 0.39 20.91 -4.43
C ASN A 295 1.55 20.18 -3.74
N ASN A 296 1.78 18.90 -4.05
CA ASN A 296 2.74 18.01 -3.39
C ASN A 296 2.49 17.84 -1.89
N ASN A 297 1.24 18.02 -1.42
CA ASN A 297 0.88 17.66 -0.06
C ASN A 297 0.54 16.17 0.02
N PRO A 298 1.05 15.44 1.02
CA PRO A 298 0.74 14.04 1.17
C PRO A 298 -0.71 13.82 1.60
N VAL A 299 -1.32 12.80 1.00
CA VAL A 299 -2.63 12.26 1.30
C VAL A 299 -2.47 10.79 1.59
N VAL A 300 -3.09 10.29 2.65
CA VAL A 300 -2.89 8.91 3.10
C VAL A 300 -4.21 8.23 3.42
N THR A 301 -4.21 6.91 3.26
CA THR A 301 -5.30 6.06 3.74
C THR A 301 -4.75 5.00 4.68
N TYR A 302 -5.52 4.68 5.72
CA TYR A 302 -5.16 3.70 6.72
C TYR A 302 -6.39 3.14 7.43
N ALA A 303 -6.21 2.03 8.14
CA ALA A 303 -7.25 1.41 8.95
C ALA A 303 -6.97 1.58 10.44
N ARG A 304 -8.02 1.75 11.25
CA ARG A 304 -8.01 1.60 12.71
C ARG A 304 -8.82 0.38 13.09
N TYR A 305 -8.42 -0.28 14.17
CA TYR A 305 -9.01 -1.53 14.65
C TYR A 305 -9.51 -1.38 16.08
N PRO A 306 -10.72 -0.79 16.28
CA PRO A 306 -11.35 -0.74 17.61
C PRO A 306 -11.55 -2.15 18.19
N ASP A 307 -11.98 -3.06 17.34
CA ASP A 307 -12.11 -4.50 17.62
C ASP A 307 -11.98 -5.34 16.34
N GLU A 308 -12.17 -6.66 16.43
CA GLU A 308 -12.04 -7.57 15.28
C GLU A 308 -13.18 -7.45 14.26
N GLN A 309 -14.34 -6.91 14.65
CA GLN A 309 -15.55 -6.83 13.82
C GLN A 309 -15.72 -5.46 13.17
N ASN A 310 -15.01 -4.44 13.68
CA ASN A 310 -15.18 -3.06 13.26
C ASN A 310 -13.85 -2.47 12.81
N HIS A 311 -13.41 -2.84 11.61
CA HIS A 311 -12.31 -2.18 10.95
C HIS A 311 -12.79 -0.84 10.37
N GLU A 312 -12.13 0.24 10.71
CA GLU A 312 -12.52 1.59 10.30
C GLU A 312 -11.49 2.16 9.33
N TYR A 313 -11.95 2.61 8.16
CA TYR A 313 -11.08 3.29 7.20
C TYR A 313 -11.04 4.78 7.45
N TYR A 314 -9.83 5.33 7.34
CA TYR A 314 -9.52 6.73 7.50
C TYR A 314 -8.77 7.28 6.28
N TYR A 315 -9.02 8.55 6.03
CA TYR A 315 -8.34 9.38 5.05
C TYR A 315 -7.74 10.55 5.82
N ALA A 316 -6.45 10.84 5.61
CA ALA A 316 -5.83 12.01 6.17
C ALA A 316 -5.06 12.78 5.09
N LYS A 317 -5.13 14.10 5.16
CA LYS A 317 -4.49 15.02 4.22
C LYS A 317 -3.73 16.09 4.98
N TRP A 318 -2.53 16.39 4.51
CA TRP A 318 -1.79 17.56 4.96
C TRP A 318 -2.36 18.83 4.31
N ASP A 319 -2.75 19.82 5.10
CA ASP A 319 -3.35 21.07 4.59
C ASP A 319 -2.31 22.21 4.37
N GLY A 320 -1.02 21.89 4.55
CA GLY A 320 0.10 22.83 4.54
C GLY A 320 0.57 23.24 5.95
N ASN A 321 -0.21 22.91 6.98
CA ASN A 321 0.10 23.24 8.37
C ASN A 321 -0.10 22.09 9.34
N LYS A 322 -1.13 21.26 9.12
CA LYS A 322 -1.50 20.12 9.97
C LYS A 322 -2.15 19.00 9.16
N TRP A 323 -2.18 17.83 9.76
CA TRP A 323 -2.96 16.70 9.23
C TRP A 323 -4.44 16.87 9.54
N ILE A 324 -5.29 16.77 8.51
CA ILE A 324 -6.75 16.69 8.64
C ILE A 324 -7.13 15.23 8.48
N ASP A 325 -7.50 14.60 9.60
CA ASP A 325 -7.82 13.18 9.70
C ASP A 325 -9.33 12.95 9.74
N LYS A 326 -9.84 12.07 8.88
CA LYS A 326 -11.27 11.83 8.72
C LYS A 326 -11.58 10.34 8.57
N LYS A 327 -12.55 9.86 9.34
CA LYS A 327 -13.14 8.54 9.14
C LYS A 327 -13.96 8.53 7.84
N ILE A 328 -13.66 7.57 6.97
CA ILE A 328 -14.42 7.31 5.74
C ILE A 328 -15.63 6.43 6.06
N ILE A 329 -15.40 5.24 6.59
CA ILE A 329 -16.46 4.27 6.85
C ILE A 329 -15.97 3.16 7.79
N ASN A 330 -16.93 2.42 8.36
CA ASN A 330 -16.68 1.09 8.90
C ASN A 330 -16.68 0.08 7.75
N SER A 331 -15.57 -0.63 7.55
CA SER A 331 -15.38 -1.58 6.45
C SER A 331 -15.89 -2.98 6.76
N GLY A 332 -16.27 -3.25 8.00
CA GLY A 332 -16.64 -4.58 8.49
C GLY A 332 -15.49 -5.27 9.23
N SER A 333 -15.50 -6.59 9.23
CA SER A 333 -14.54 -7.44 9.92
C SER A 333 -13.29 -7.71 9.07
N TYR A 334 -12.41 -8.58 9.55
CA TYR A 334 -11.22 -9.05 8.81
C TYR A 334 -11.60 -9.95 7.63
N ILE A 335 -10.73 -9.99 6.61
CA ILE A 335 -10.94 -10.73 5.35
C ILE A 335 -10.55 -12.20 5.43
N THR A 336 -9.67 -12.59 6.36
CA THR A 336 -9.15 -13.95 6.42
C THR A 336 -10.20 -14.91 6.99
N ILE A 337 -10.39 -16.03 6.29
CA ILE A 337 -11.25 -17.12 6.76
C ILE A 337 -10.35 -18.17 7.37
N ILE A 338 -10.58 -18.52 8.64
CA ILE A 338 -9.79 -19.56 9.32
C ILE A 338 -10.21 -20.92 8.76
N LYS A 339 -9.27 -21.60 8.06
CA LYS A 339 -9.44 -23.03 7.80
C LYS A 339 -9.10 -23.83 9.06
N PRO A 340 -9.76 -24.96 9.33
CA PRO A 340 -9.43 -25.83 10.47
C PRO A 340 -7.97 -26.28 10.52
N SER A 341 -7.31 -26.38 9.37
CA SER A 341 -5.89 -26.73 9.22
C SER A 341 -4.92 -25.57 9.53
N LYS A 342 -5.39 -24.31 9.50
CA LYS A 342 -4.58 -23.10 9.76
C LYS A 342 -4.87 -22.60 11.17
N LYS A 343 -3.87 -22.64 12.04
CA LYS A 343 -3.98 -22.20 13.45
C LYS A 343 -3.85 -20.67 13.61
N ILE A 344 -3.52 -19.93 12.54
CA ILE A 344 -3.21 -18.50 12.58
C ILE A 344 -4.42 -17.71 12.11
N LYS A 345 -4.88 -16.79 12.95
CA LYS A 345 -5.96 -15.83 12.67
C LYS A 345 -5.35 -14.44 12.46
N GLU A 346 -5.50 -13.90 11.25
CA GLU A 346 -4.99 -12.56 10.91
C GLU A 346 -6.11 -11.52 10.99
N VAL A 347 -6.50 -11.18 12.21
CA VAL A 347 -7.65 -10.30 12.52
C VAL A 347 -7.46 -8.83 12.14
N HIS A 348 -6.26 -8.42 11.73
CA HIS A 348 -5.98 -7.05 11.28
C HIS A 348 -5.92 -6.91 9.75
N TYR A 349 -6.26 -7.96 9.00
CA TYR A 349 -6.31 -7.93 7.55
C TYR A 349 -7.66 -7.40 7.10
N SER A 350 -7.72 -6.11 6.79
CA SER A 350 -8.89 -5.45 6.20
C SER A 350 -9.00 -5.73 4.70
N GLY A 351 -10.16 -5.45 4.12
CA GLY A 351 -10.39 -5.62 2.68
C GLY A 351 -9.52 -4.72 1.79
N GLY A 352 -9.11 -3.56 2.30
CA GLY A 352 -8.21 -2.63 1.61
C GLY A 352 -8.85 -1.27 1.28
N ILE A 353 -7.99 -0.25 1.23
CA ILE A 353 -8.36 1.11 0.86
C ILE A 353 -7.17 1.79 0.19
N VAL A 354 -7.36 2.34 -1.02
CA VAL A 354 -6.31 2.96 -1.84
C VAL A 354 -6.78 4.29 -2.41
N LEU A 355 -5.82 5.13 -2.79
CA LEU A 355 -6.02 6.43 -3.40
C LEU A 355 -5.92 6.32 -4.94
N ASP A 356 -6.63 7.18 -5.63
CA ASP A 356 -6.30 7.50 -7.01
C ASP A 356 -5.15 8.52 -6.99
N HIS A 357 -3.95 8.10 -7.39
CA HIS A 357 -2.75 8.95 -7.31
C HIS A 357 -2.84 10.17 -8.22
N ASN A 358 -3.67 10.14 -9.29
CA ASN A 358 -3.95 11.31 -10.12
C ASN A 358 -4.92 12.29 -9.46
N ASN A 359 -5.83 11.78 -8.61
CA ASN A 359 -6.77 12.60 -7.84
C ASN A 359 -7.02 11.97 -6.46
N PRO A 360 -6.17 12.25 -5.46
CA PRO A 360 -6.26 11.63 -4.13
C PRO A 360 -7.55 11.92 -3.36
N ASN A 361 -8.46 12.74 -3.88
CA ASN A 361 -9.82 12.88 -3.34
C ASN A 361 -10.72 11.70 -3.74
N ASN A 362 -10.33 10.90 -4.74
CA ASN A 362 -10.98 9.63 -5.07
C ASN A 362 -10.30 8.49 -4.30
N VAL A 363 -11.10 7.77 -3.55
CA VAL A 363 -10.65 6.65 -2.72
C VAL A 363 -11.40 5.40 -3.18
N TYR A 364 -10.69 4.29 -3.34
CA TYR A 364 -11.28 2.99 -3.67
C TYR A 364 -11.06 2.05 -2.51
N LEU A 365 -12.13 1.41 -2.05
CA LEU A 365 -12.08 0.60 -0.83
C LEU A 365 -12.92 -0.67 -0.97
N SER A 366 -12.53 -1.66 -0.19
CA SER A 366 -13.30 -2.90 -0.02
C SER A 366 -14.00 -2.88 1.33
N ARG A 367 -15.31 -3.07 1.34
CA ARG A 367 -16.13 -3.12 2.56
C ARG A 367 -17.19 -4.21 2.50
N THR A 368 -17.64 -4.65 3.66
CA THR A 368 -18.73 -5.61 3.75
C THR A 368 -20.08 -4.97 3.38
N ILE A 369 -20.75 -5.54 2.38
CA ILE A 369 -22.13 -5.25 1.97
C ILE A 369 -22.83 -6.59 1.79
N ASN A 370 -23.95 -6.83 2.48
CA ASN A 370 -24.69 -8.09 2.41
C ASN A 370 -23.82 -9.34 2.64
N ASN A 371 -22.91 -9.29 3.64
CA ASN A 371 -21.98 -10.37 4.01
C ASN A 371 -20.92 -10.71 2.95
N LYS A 372 -20.69 -9.86 1.96
CA LYS A 372 -19.60 -9.96 0.99
C LYS A 372 -18.78 -8.67 0.97
N PHE A 373 -17.49 -8.80 0.77
CA PHE A 373 -16.65 -7.66 0.50
C PHE A 373 -16.89 -7.18 -0.93
N GLU A 374 -17.23 -5.89 -1.06
CA GLU A 374 -17.50 -5.23 -2.33
C GLU A 374 -16.58 -4.02 -2.51
N ILE A 375 -16.18 -3.75 -3.76
CA ILE A 375 -15.39 -2.58 -4.10
C ILE A 375 -16.30 -1.37 -4.23
N VAL A 376 -15.92 -0.28 -3.56
CA VAL A 376 -16.65 0.98 -3.52
C VAL A 376 -15.69 2.12 -3.85
N LYS A 377 -16.10 3.04 -4.71
CA LYS A 377 -15.48 4.36 -4.86
C LYS A 377 -16.06 5.31 -3.83
N CYS A 378 -15.20 6.07 -3.15
CA CYS A 378 -15.58 7.17 -2.27
C CYS A 378 -14.93 8.47 -2.76
N GLU A 379 -15.74 9.48 -3.03
CA GLU A 379 -15.26 10.83 -3.33
C GLU A 379 -15.26 11.66 -2.06
N VAL A 380 -14.12 12.22 -1.72
CA VAL A 380 -13.93 13.14 -0.58
C VAL A 380 -13.96 14.55 -1.11
N SER A 381 -15.04 15.28 -0.89
CA SER A 381 -15.16 16.67 -1.36
C SER A 381 -14.33 17.63 -0.49
N HIS A 382 -14.10 18.84 -1.00
CA HIS A 382 -13.30 19.87 -0.32
C HIS A 382 -13.87 20.26 1.06
N ASP A 383 -15.19 20.29 1.21
CA ASP A 383 -15.89 20.52 2.48
C ASP A 383 -15.95 19.29 3.39
N GLY A 384 -15.30 18.18 2.93
CA GLY A 384 -15.21 16.93 3.64
C GLY A 384 -16.45 16.04 3.52
N ASN A 385 -17.43 16.33 2.67
CA ASN A 385 -18.55 15.43 2.43
C ASN A 385 -18.06 14.18 1.66
N LEU A 386 -18.73 13.05 1.89
CA LEU A 386 -18.41 11.76 1.30
C LEU A 386 -19.54 11.33 0.37
N ARG A 387 -19.20 10.97 -0.88
CA ARG A 387 -20.11 10.31 -1.81
C ARG A 387 -19.58 8.94 -2.15
N MET A 388 -20.46 7.93 -2.11
CA MET A 388 -20.04 6.54 -2.33
C MET A 388 -20.79 5.93 -3.50
N TYR A 389 -20.06 5.17 -4.34
CA TYR A 389 -20.56 4.49 -5.52
C TYR A 389 -20.07 3.04 -5.51
N ASN A 390 -20.97 2.07 -5.65
CA ASN A 390 -20.57 0.68 -5.74
C ASN A 390 -19.93 0.38 -7.10
N ILE A 391 -18.73 -0.17 -7.11
CA ILE A 391 -18.05 -0.72 -8.28
C ILE A 391 -18.51 -2.16 -8.50
N THR A 392 -18.57 -2.95 -7.42
CA THR A 392 -19.12 -4.29 -7.41
C THR A 392 -20.35 -4.34 -6.51
N SER A 393 -21.28 -5.26 -6.78
CA SER A 393 -22.49 -5.45 -5.98
C SER A 393 -23.05 -6.86 -6.15
N ASN A 394 -23.68 -7.37 -5.09
CA ASN A 394 -24.29 -8.71 -5.07
C ASN A 394 -23.33 -9.82 -5.49
N SER A 395 -22.05 -9.66 -5.17
CA SER A 395 -21.01 -10.61 -5.54
C SER A 395 -21.17 -11.93 -4.80
N GLN A 396 -20.86 -13.03 -5.49
CA GLN A 396 -20.85 -14.37 -4.89
C GLN A 396 -19.55 -14.61 -4.09
N LEU A 397 -18.48 -13.91 -4.44
CA LEU A 397 -17.15 -14.01 -3.84
C LEU A 397 -16.75 -12.66 -3.27
N ASP A 398 -15.81 -12.67 -2.32
CA ASP A 398 -15.27 -11.44 -1.76
C ASP A 398 -14.39 -10.71 -2.78
N ASN A 399 -14.50 -9.37 -2.83
CA ASN A 399 -13.68 -8.49 -3.62
C ASN A 399 -12.84 -7.64 -2.68
N ILE A 400 -11.52 -7.85 -2.70
CA ILE A 400 -10.59 -7.32 -1.70
C ILE A 400 -9.31 -6.78 -2.35
N ARG A 401 -8.55 -6.00 -1.57
CA ARG A 401 -7.24 -5.45 -1.95
C ARG A 401 -7.26 -4.72 -3.29
N PRO A 402 -8.09 -3.67 -3.43
CA PRO A 402 -8.06 -2.82 -4.61
C PRO A 402 -6.68 -2.20 -4.79
N TYR A 403 -6.33 -1.93 -6.04
CA TYR A 403 -5.11 -1.24 -6.43
C TYR A 403 -5.37 -0.37 -7.66
N ILE A 404 -5.06 0.92 -7.57
CA ILE A 404 -5.05 1.81 -8.73
C ILE A 404 -3.69 1.71 -9.39
N VAL A 405 -3.68 1.51 -10.68
CA VAL A 405 -2.43 1.35 -11.44
C VAL A 405 -1.69 2.68 -11.53
N ASP A 406 -0.41 2.68 -11.22
CA ASP A 406 0.43 3.86 -11.29
C ASP A 406 0.77 4.24 -12.74
N GLY A 407 0.90 5.55 -13.00
CA GLY A 407 1.34 6.10 -14.28
C GLY A 407 0.26 6.23 -15.35
N ASN A 408 -1.00 5.82 -15.09
CA ASN A 408 -2.10 5.98 -16.02
C ASN A 408 -2.42 7.46 -16.26
N PRO A 409 -2.92 7.82 -17.49
CA PRO A 409 -3.41 9.17 -17.75
C PRO A 409 -4.50 9.58 -16.76
N ALA A 410 -4.55 10.89 -16.42
CA ALA A 410 -5.48 11.42 -15.41
C ALA A 410 -6.96 11.12 -15.71
N GLU A 411 -7.30 10.91 -16.98
CA GLU A 411 -8.66 10.64 -17.46
C GLU A 411 -8.97 9.14 -17.57
N THR A 412 -7.98 8.28 -17.32
CA THR A 412 -8.10 6.82 -17.41
C THR A 412 -8.02 6.19 -16.04
N LEU A 413 -9.09 5.59 -15.57
CA LEU A 413 -9.06 4.76 -14.38
C LEU A 413 -8.66 3.34 -14.76
N VAL A 414 -7.60 2.82 -14.13
CA VAL A 414 -7.29 1.39 -14.16
C VAL A 414 -7.27 0.87 -12.73
N LEU A 415 -8.28 0.09 -12.38
CA LEU A 415 -8.46 -0.48 -11.05
C LEU A 415 -8.36 -1.99 -11.13
N LEU A 416 -7.47 -2.57 -10.36
CA LEU A 416 -7.37 -4.02 -10.15
C LEU A 416 -7.77 -4.38 -8.72
N TRP A 417 -8.25 -5.61 -8.51
CA TRP A 417 -8.52 -6.16 -7.17
C TRP A 417 -8.52 -7.68 -7.18
N MET A 418 -8.33 -8.27 -6.01
CA MET A 418 -8.50 -9.72 -5.82
C MET A 418 -9.99 -10.06 -5.64
N SER A 419 -10.43 -11.14 -6.26
CA SER A 419 -11.79 -11.66 -6.12
C SER A 419 -11.75 -13.17 -5.88
N GLY A 420 -12.30 -13.63 -4.75
CA GLY A 420 -12.25 -15.05 -4.40
C GLY A 420 -12.26 -15.32 -2.90
N ASN A 421 -11.74 -16.48 -2.51
CA ASN A 421 -11.59 -16.88 -1.12
C ASN A 421 -10.15 -16.69 -0.67
N TYR A 422 -9.92 -15.78 0.25
CA TYR A 422 -8.63 -15.54 0.86
C TYR A 422 -8.61 -16.08 2.30
N TYR A 423 -7.88 -17.17 2.52
CA TYR A 423 -7.82 -17.83 3.83
C TYR A 423 -6.60 -17.40 4.65
N HIS A 424 -5.49 -17.21 3.97
CA HIS A 424 -4.21 -16.82 4.55
C HIS A 424 -3.28 -16.35 3.41
N TYR A 425 -2.20 -15.63 3.69
CA TYR A 425 -1.23 -15.21 2.68
C TYR A 425 -0.50 -16.40 2.00
N THR A 426 -0.58 -17.60 2.59
CA THR A 426 -0.09 -18.87 2.00
C THR A 426 -1.21 -19.82 1.59
N ASP A 427 -2.47 -19.36 1.55
CA ASP A 427 -3.63 -20.20 1.23
C ASP A 427 -4.75 -19.32 0.69
N TYR A 428 -4.88 -19.26 -0.62
CA TYR A 428 -5.84 -18.44 -1.32
C TYR A 428 -6.36 -19.16 -2.57
N ASN A 429 -7.57 -18.82 -2.95
CA ASN A 429 -8.20 -19.20 -4.21
C ASN A 429 -8.89 -17.93 -4.74
N THR A 430 -8.08 -17.09 -5.38
CA THR A 430 -8.47 -15.77 -5.84
C THR A 430 -8.06 -15.54 -7.29
N ASN A 431 -8.79 -14.68 -7.99
CA ASN A 431 -8.47 -14.15 -9.30
C ASN A 431 -8.18 -12.65 -9.18
N LEU A 432 -7.43 -12.07 -10.11
CA LEU A 432 -7.40 -10.64 -10.30
C LEU A 432 -8.50 -10.21 -11.27
N LYS A 433 -9.24 -9.18 -10.87
CA LYS A 433 -10.19 -8.47 -11.71
C LYS A 433 -9.61 -7.13 -12.14
N ILE A 434 -10.05 -6.64 -13.30
CA ILE A 434 -9.64 -5.34 -13.83
C ILE A 434 -10.84 -4.56 -14.33
N LEU A 435 -10.88 -3.27 -14.00
CA LEU A 435 -11.78 -2.26 -14.56
C LEU A 435 -10.94 -1.18 -15.23
N ILE A 436 -11.27 -0.87 -16.49
CA ILE A 436 -10.65 0.22 -17.25
C ILE A 436 -11.75 1.18 -17.68
N LYS A 437 -11.63 2.46 -17.37
CA LYS A 437 -12.59 3.52 -17.73
C LYS A 437 -11.87 4.77 -18.19
#